data_b0e1e2b7a258bf724800f970e0ccdfa5
#
_entry.id   b0e1e2b7a258bf724800f970e0ccdfa5
#
_cell.length_a   1.000
_cell.length_b   1.000
_cell.length_c   1.000
_cell.angle_alpha   90.00
_cell.angle_beta   90.00
_cell.angle_gamma   90.00
#
_symmetry.space_group_name_H-M   'P 1'
#
loop_
_entity.id
_entity.type
_entity.pdbx_description
1 polymer ?
#
loop_
_entity_poly.entity_id
_entity_poly.type
_entity_poly.pdbx_seq_one_letter_code
_entity_poly.pdbx_strand_id
1 'polypeptide(L)'
;FNGIGPYEFCPVVTRNAGLEQRGTAVLERLQNWVSDPQNLGALERVMNWAYLSETRDSYAIENETPAPDKERAFLQAMEQLRDRRPLSEDYLVDLENLVITTAIKQEQAFRHEQNWLQRGGHGALAVRYLPPPPAQVSALMDGLMRMANAREGNVPPLVKAALVSFGFVF
;
A
#
# COMPACT_ATOMS: atom_id res chain seq x y z
N PHE A 1 -4.00 -21.37 16.35
CA PHE A 1 -3.52 -20.57 15.21
C PHE A 1 -4.51 -19.42 15.01
N ASN A 2 -4.13 -18.20 15.37
CA ASN A 2 -4.92 -17.02 15.05
C ASN A 2 -4.36 -16.43 13.75
N GLY A 3 -4.74 -17.02 12.62
CA GLY A 3 -4.44 -16.44 11.32
C GLY A 3 -5.09 -15.08 11.17
N ILE A 4 -4.39 -14.13 10.57
CA ILE A 4 -4.85 -12.75 10.41
C ILE A 4 -5.55 -12.53 9.07
N GLY A 5 -5.67 -13.55 8.26
CA GLY A 5 -6.27 -13.45 6.93
C GLY A 5 -6.99 -14.72 6.51
N PRO A 6 -7.55 -14.74 5.29
CA PRO A 6 -8.14 -15.95 4.71
C PRO A 6 -7.06 -16.99 4.42
N TYR A 7 -7.50 -18.19 4.04
CA TYR A 7 -6.58 -19.32 3.81
C TYR A 7 -5.49 -19.01 2.76
N GLU A 8 -5.83 -18.28 1.72
CA GLU A 8 -4.94 -17.94 0.61
C GLU A 8 -3.90 -16.88 1.00
N PHE A 9 -4.24 -16.01 1.95
CA PHE A 9 -3.33 -15.02 2.50
C PHE A 9 -3.48 -14.94 4.02
N CYS A 10 -2.69 -15.73 4.72
CA CYS A 10 -2.74 -15.84 6.17
C CYS A 10 -1.37 -15.48 6.80
N PRO A 11 -1.03 -14.20 6.88
CA PRO A 11 0.22 -13.77 7.49
C PRO A 11 0.24 -14.09 8.98
N VAL A 12 1.42 -14.42 9.48
CA VAL A 12 1.67 -14.64 10.90
C VAL A 12 2.51 -13.48 11.44
N VAL A 13 1.97 -12.79 12.43
CA VAL A 13 2.66 -11.69 13.11
C VAL A 13 2.87 -12.04 14.56
N THR A 14 4.11 -11.94 15.02
CA THR A 14 4.41 -12.11 16.45
C THR A 14 3.91 -10.90 17.23
N ARG A 15 3.02 -11.13 18.17
CA ARG A 15 2.50 -10.05 19.01
C ARG A 15 3.59 -9.54 19.95
N ASN A 16 3.69 -8.23 20.02
CA ASN A 16 4.58 -7.54 20.95
C ASN A 16 3.77 -6.51 21.74
N ALA A 17 3.56 -6.78 23.01
CA ALA A 17 2.74 -5.94 23.89
C ALA A 17 3.22 -4.48 23.95
N GLY A 18 4.54 -4.25 23.96
CA GLY A 18 5.10 -2.89 23.96
C GLY A 18 4.86 -2.15 22.65
N LEU A 19 4.81 -2.85 21.51
CA LEU A 19 4.48 -2.26 20.20
C LEU A 19 2.99 -1.95 20.11
N GLU A 20 2.15 -2.87 20.58
CA GLU A 20 0.69 -2.68 20.61
C GLU A 20 0.30 -1.49 21.48
N GLN A 21 0.87 -1.38 22.68
CA GLN A 21 0.61 -0.27 23.60
C GLN A 21 1.03 1.08 22.99
N ARG A 22 2.22 1.13 22.36
CA ARG A 22 2.68 2.36 21.68
C ARG A 22 1.79 2.71 20.49
N GLY A 23 1.39 1.72 19.71
CA GLY A 23 0.48 1.91 18.58
C GLY A 23 -0.87 2.47 19.03
N THR A 24 -1.46 1.93 20.08
CA THR A 24 -2.71 2.43 20.67
C THR A 24 -2.55 3.87 21.15
N ALA A 25 -1.51 4.17 21.91
CA ALA A 25 -1.26 5.51 22.41
C ALA A 25 -1.08 6.57 21.30
N VAL A 26 -0.41 6.20 20.21
CA VAL A 26 -0.27 7.08 19.03
C VAL A 26 -1.61 7.32 18.36
N LEU A 27 -2.42 6.28 18.16
CA LEU A 27 -3.75 6.39 17.55
C LEU A 27 -4.69 7.24 18.39
N GLU A 28 -4.70 7.07 19.71
CA GLU A 28 -5.50 7.89 20.65
C GLU A 28 -5.10 9.36 20.57
N ARG A 29 -3.81 9.66 20.57
CA ARG A 29 -3.31 11.04 20.44
C ARG A 29 -3.73 11.65 19.10
N LEU A 30 -3.63 10.90 18.01
CA LEU A 30 -4.03 11.33 16.69
C LEU A 30 -5.54 11.59 16.63
N GLN A 31 -6.35 10.67 17.16
CA GLN A 31 -7.81 10.81 17.21
C GLN A 31 -8.22 12.05 18.01
N ASN A 32 -7.64 12.26 19.17
CA ASN A 32 -7.89 13.44 19.98
C ASN A 32 -7.54 14.73 19.26
N TRP A 33 -6.39 14.75 18.56
CA TRP A 33 -5.96 15.91 17.80
C TRP A 33 -6.88 16.20 16.60
N VAL A 34 -7.27 15.18 15.84
CA VAL A 34 -8.18 15.30 14.68
C VAL A 34 -9.59 15.69 15.11
N SER A 35 -10.04 15.26 16.29
CA SER A 35 -11.38 15.56 16.80
C SER A 35 -11.51 16.98 17.37
N ASP A 36 -10.42 17.68 17.57
CA ASP A 36 -10.43 19.07 18.04
C ASP A 36 -10.81 20.03 16.90
N PRO A 37 -11.94 20.78 17.03
CA PRO A 37 -12.38 21.71 15.99
C PRO A 37 -11.35 22.78 15.63
N GLN A 38 -10.45 23.14 16.56
CA GLN A 38 -9.39 24.12 16.32
C GLN A 38 -8.34 23.61 15.30
N ASN A 39 -8.23 22.29 15.14
CA ASN A 39 -7.25 21.65 14.27
C ASN A 39 -7.77 21.36 12.85
N LEU A 40 -9.06 21.58 12.55
CA LEU A 40 -9.64 21.25 11.24
C LEU A 40 -8.91 21.91 10.07
N GLY A 41 -8.63 23.21 10.16
CA GLY A 41 -7.88 23.91 9.10
C GLY A 41 -6.40 23.52 9.04
N ALA A 42 -5.83 23.04 10.14
CA ALA A 42 -4.48 22.50 10.16
C ALA A 42 -4.42 21.10 9.57
N LEU A 43 -5.45 20.27 9.81
CA LEU A 43 -5.55 18.92 9.28
C LEU A 43 -5.47 18.91 7.76
N GLU A 44 -6.22 19.76 7.08
CA GLU A 44 -6.20 19.83 5.62
C GLU A 44 -4.81 20.19 5.08
N ARG A 45 -4.14 21.18 5.68
CA ARG A 45 -2.77 21.56 5.30
C ARG A 45 -1.76 20.44 5.55
N VAL A 46 -1.87 19.76 6.70
CA VAL A 46 -0.99 18.63 7.05
C VAL A 46 -1.20 17.46 6.09
N MET A 47 -2.44 17.13 5.72
CA MET A 47 -2.75 16.08 4.77
C MET A 47 -2.18 16.39 3.38
N ASN A 48 -2.39 17.61 2.89
CA ASN A 48 -1.83 18.03 1.60
C ASN A 48 -0.29 17.99 1.59
N TRP A 49 0.33 18.46 2.68
CA TRP A 49 1.79 18.38 2.82
C TRP A 49 2.28 16.92 2.88
N ALA A 50 1.59 16.06 3.63
CA ALA A 50 1.93 14.65 3.74
C ALA A 50 1.84 13.95 2.37
N TYR A 51 0.81 14.20 1.59
CA TYR A 51 0.67 13.64 0.24
C TYR A 51 1.78 14.12 -0.69
N LEU A 52 2.13 15.40 -0.66
CA LEU A 52 3.23 15.94 -1.46
C LEU A 52 4.58 15.33 -1.06
N SER A 53 4.84 15.20 0.25
CA SER A 53 6.06 14.59 0.76
C SER A 53 6.15 13.12 0.34
N GLU A 54 5.08 12.35 0.54
CA GLU A 54 5.01 10.94 0.18
C GLU A 54 5.24 10.74 -1.33
N THR A 55 4.63 11.59 -2.16
CA THR A 55 4.84 11.56 -3.61
C THR A 55 6.32 11.73 -3.95
N ARG A 56 6.97 12.77 -3.41
CA ARG A 56 8.38 13.06 -3.69
C ARG A 56 9.31 11.98 -3.17
N ASP A 57 9.03 11.47 -1.97
CA ASP A 57 9.83 10.42 -1.35
C ASP A 57 9.71 9.10 -2.13
N SER A 58 8.52 8.76 -2.65
CA SER A 58 8.31 7.60 -3.50
C SER A 58 9.11 7.68 -4.79
N TYR A 59 9.11 8.82 -5.47
CA TYR A 59 9.94 9.02 -6.67
C TYR A 59 11.44 9.05 -6.34
N ALA A 60 11.83 9.60 -5.19
CA ALA A 60 13.22 9.63 -4.76
C ALA A 60 13.80 8.22 -4.50
N ILE A 61 12.98 7.27 -4.04
CA ILE A 61 13.38 5.85 -3.90
C ILE A 61 13.78 5.27 -5.26
N GLU A 62 13.07 5.65 -6.32
CA GLU A 62 13.33 5.25 -7.70
C GLU A 62 14.47 6.07 -8.35
N ASN A 63 15.10 7.01 -7.62
CA ASN A 63 16.04 8.00 -8.15
C ASN A 63 15.46 8.86 -9.28
N GLU A 64 14.16 9.11 -9.23
CA GLU A 64 13.44 9.96 -10.16
C GLU A 64 13.01 11.28 -9.49
N THR A 65 12.82 12.31 -10.32
CA THR A 65 12.14 13.54 -9.91
C THR A 65 10.84 13.61 -10.69
N PRO A 66 9.68 13.64 -10.01
CA PRO A 66 8.41 13.65 -10.72
C PRO A 66 8.24 14.94 -11.53
N ALA A 67 7.79 14.80 -12.77
CA ALA A 67 7.30 15.95 -13.52
C ALA A 67 6.00 16.47 -12.87
N PRO A 68 5.65 17.77 -13.03
CA PRO A 68 4.49 18.36 -12.36
C PRO A 68 3.14 17.69 -12.68
N ASP A 69 3.01 17.07 -13.82
CA ASP A 69 1.84 16.28 -14.23
C ASP A 69 1.77 14.93 -13.48
N LYS A 70 2.90 14.26 -13.31
CA LYS A 70 3.00 13.04 -12.52
C LYS A 70 2.72 13.31 -11.02
N GLU A 71 3.27 14.39 -10.48
CA GLU A 71 3.00 14.80 -9.10
C GLU A 71 1.49 15.04 -8.88
N ARG A 72 0.82 15.70 -9.81
CA ARG A 72 -0.63 15.91 -9.77
C ARG A 72 -1.43 14.62 -9.89
N ALA A 73 -1.06 13.72 -10.79
CA ALA A 73 -1.71 12.43 -10.97
C ALA A 73 -1.62 11.58 -9.70
N PHE A 74 -0.46 11.56 -9.05
CA PHE A 74 -0.26 10.85 -7.80
C PHE A 74 -1.11 11.46 -6.66
N LEU A 75 -1.18 12.79 -6.56
CA LEU A 75 -2.06 13.45 -5.60
C LEU A 75 -3.53 13.12 -5.83
N GLN A 76 -3.99 13.08 -7.08
CA GLN A 76 -5.36 12.66 -7.40
C GLN A 76 -5.62 11.20 -7.00
N ALA A 77 -4.67 10.29 -7.20
CA ALA A 77 -4.78 8.91 -6.74
C ALA A 77 -4.91 8.84 -5.21
N MET A 78 -4.10 9.61 -4.48
CA MET A 78 -4.19 9.69 -3.02
C MET A 78 -5.53 10.27 -2.53
N GLU A 79 -6.09 11.24 -3.24
CA GLU A 79 -7.42 11.79 -2.92
C GLU A 79 -8.54 10.78 -3.15
N GLN A 80 -8.48 9.97 -4.21
CA GLN A 80 -9.46 8.91 -4.46
C GLN A 80 -9.51 7.84 -3.35
N LEU A 81 -8.39 7.61 -2.65
CA LEU A 81 -8.36 6.68 -1.51
C LEU A 81 -9.26 7.14 -0.35
N ARG A 82 -9.63 8.43 -0.29
CA ARG A 82 -10.57 8.96 0.73
C ARG A 82 -11.98 8.40 0.56
N ASP A 83 -12.37 7.98 -0.63
CA ASP A 83 -13.70 7.43 -0.92
C ASP A 83 -13.96 6.08 -0.26
N ARG A 84 -12.96 5.48 0.37
CA ARG A 84 -13.03 4.21 1.09
C ARG A 84 -13.68 3.09 0.29
N ARG A 85 -13.47 3.07 -1.03
CA ARG A 85 -13.90 1.96 -1.87
C ARG A 85 -13.22 0.67 -1.41
N PRO A 86 -13.92 -0.46 -1.44
CA PRO A 86 -13.26 -1.75 -1.25
C PRO A 86 -12.15 -1.93 -2.28
N LEU A 87 -11.02 -2.47 -1.86
CA LEU A 87 -9.93 -2.82 -2.76
C LEU A 87 -10.39 -3.98 -3.66
N SER A 88 -10.20 -3.82 -4.97
CA SER A 88 -10.42 -4.83 -6.00
C SER A 88 -9.32 -4.72 -7.05
N GLU A 89 -9.14 -5.74 -7.88
CA GLU A 89 -8.19 -5.69 -8.99
C GLU A 89 -8.43 -4.47 -9.87
N ASP A 90 -9.67 -4.30 -10.36
CA ASP A 90 -10.02 -3.16 -11.21
C ASP A 90 -9.68 -1.83 -10.56
N TYR A 91 -9.98 -1.66 -9.27
CA TYR A 91 -9.69 -0.41 -8.57
C TYR A 91 -8.19 -0.15 -8.40
N LEU A 92 -7.40 -1.20 -8.13
CA LEU A 92 -5.94 -1.08 -8.04
C LEU A 92 -5.30 -0.78 -9.38
N VAL A 93 -5.78 -1.42 -10.44
CA VAL A 93 -5.37 -1.15 -11.83
C VAL A 93 -5.72 0.28 -12.25
N ASP A 94 -6.91 0.76 -11.90
CA ASP A 94 -7.33 2.14 -12.17
C ASP A 94 -6.42 3.16 -11.45
N LEU A 95 -6.06 2.90 -10.18
CA LEU A 95 -5.16 3.76 -9.42
C LEU A 95 -3.75 3.78 -10.01
N GLU A 96 -3.23 2.64 -10.43
CA GLU A 96 -1.93 2.54 -11.07
C GLU A 96 -1.92 3.30 -12.40
N ASN A 97 -2.92 3.08 -13.23
CA ASN A 97 -3.06 3.77 -14.53
C ASN A 97 -3.25 5.28 -14.39
N LEU A 98 -3.82 5.75 -13.30
CA LEU A 98 -3.92 7.18 -13.01
C LEU A 98 -2.52 7.80 -12.78
N VAL A 99 -1.61 7.06 -12.16
CA VAL A 99 -0.23 7.51 -11.88
C VAL A 99 0.67 7.36 -13.11
N ILE A 100 0.43 6.33 -13.94
CA ILE A 100 1.19 6.08 -15.17
C ILE A 100 0.69 7.01 -16.27
N THR A 101 1.43 8.08 -16.54
CA THR A 101 1.06 9.08 -17.56
C THR A 101 1.34 8.65 -19.00
N THR A 102 1.91 7.46 -19.23
CA THR A 102 2.29 6.97 -20.57
C THR A 102 1.34 5.87 -21.02
N ALA A 103 0.51 6.13 -22.02
CA ALA A 103 -0.47 5.18 -22.56
C ALA A 103 0.09 3.79 -22.97
N ILE A 104 1.38 3.72 -23.30
CA ILE A 104 2.07 2.47 -23.71
C ILE A 104 2.33 1.55 -22.50
N LYS A 105 2.26 2.06 -21.26
CA LYS A 105 2.55 1.32 -20.01
C LYS A 105 1.32 1.08 -19.17
N GLN A 106 0.12 1.33 -19.68
CA GLN A 106 -1.10 1.08 -18.92
C GLN A 106 -1.30 -0.42 -18.70
N GLU A 107 -1.49 -0.78 -17.45
CA GLU A 107 -1.82 -2.14 -17.04
C GLU A 107 -3.33 -2.39 -17.21
N GLN A 108 -3.71 -3.64 -17.43
CA GLN A 108 -5.11 -4.06 -17.55
C GLN A 108 -5.50 -5.07 -16.49
N ALA A 109 -4.53 -5.70 -15.84
CA ALA A 109 -4.72 -6.74 -14.85
C ALA A 109 -3.46 -6.88 -14.00
N PHE A 110 -3.53 -7.70 -12.96
CA PHE A 110 -2.34 -8.15 -12.27
C PHE A 110 -1.40 -8.93 -13.21
N ARG A 111 -0.12 -8.98 -12.84
CA ARG A 111 0.89 -9.62 -13.67
C ARG A 111 0.55 -11.07 -14.02
N HIS A 112 0.79 -11.43 -15.24
CA HIS A 112 0.65 -12.79 -15.78
C HIS A 112 2.00 -13.38 -16.23
N GLU A 113 3.09 -12.61 -16.07
CA GLU A 113 4.44 -13.05 -16.35
C GLU A 113 5.27 -13.13 -15.08
N GLN A 114 6.33 -13.95 -15.10
CA GLN A 114 7.26 -14.06 -13.99
C GLN A 114 8.19 -12.86 -13.99
N ASN A 115 8.21 -12.14 -12.87
CA ASN A 115 9.16 -11.08 -12.60
C ASN A 115 10.14 -11.49 -11.49
N TRP A 116 11.16 -10.71 -11.27
CA TRP A 116 12.14 -10.90 -10.19
C TRP A 116 12.83 -9.57 -9.87
N LEU A 117 13.35 -9.49 -8.66
CA LEU A 117 14.25 -8.41 -8.28
C LEU A 117 15.70 -8.90 -8.40
N GLN A 118 16.56 -8.10 -9.04
CA GLN A 118 17.98 -8.39 -9.18
C GLN A 118 18.82 -7.20 -8.71
N ARG A 119 20.04 -7.49 -8.27
CA ARG A 119 20.99 -6.46 -7.86
C ARG A 119 22.39 -6.80 -8.38
N GLY A 120 22.89 -5.92 -9.26
CA GLY A 120 24.23 -6.02 -9.84
C GLY A 120 24.48 -7.31 -10.61
N GLY A 121 24.96 -7.23 -11.84
CA GLY A 121 25.25 -8.38 -12.69
C GLY A 121 24.05 -8.88 -13.49
N HIS A 122 24.26 -10.02 -14.19
CA HIS A 122 23.28 -10.65 -15.06
C HIS A 122 23.11 -12.13 -14.71
N GLY A 123 21.96 -12.68 -15.07
CA GLY A 123 21.65 -14.10 -14.89
C GLY A 123 21.13 -14.47 -13.50
N ALA A 124 20.90 -15.76 -13.28
CA ALA A 124 20.21 -16.28 -12.10
C ALA A 124 20.90 -15.94 -10.77
N LEU A 125 22.21 -15.79 -10.74
CA LEU A 125 22.97 -15.44 -9.53
C LEU A 125 22.76 -13.98 -9.08
N ALA A 126 22.26 -13.13 -9.95
CA ALA A 126 21.94 -11.75 -9.62
C ALA A 126 20.53 -11.59 -9.00
N VAL A 127 19.67 -12.61 -9.14
CA VAL A 127 18.32 -12.61 -8.57
C VAL A 127 18.41 -12.59 -7.05
N ARG A 128 17.73 -11.64 -6.43
CA ARG A 128 17.66 -11.46 -4.98
C ARG A 128 16.31 -11.85 -4.40
N TYR A 129 15.28 -11.70 -5.18
CA TYR A 129 13.94 -12.09 -4.80
C TYR A 129 13.17 -12.61 -6.02
N LEU A 130 12.53 -13.74 -5.86
CA LEU A 130 11.64 -14.34 -6.84
C LEU A 130 10.24 -14.40 -6.25
N PRO A 131 9.31 -13.56 -6.74
CA PRO A 131 7.93 -13.59 -6.27
C PRO A 131 7.24 -14.90 -6.65
N PRO A 132 6.06 -15.19 -6.07
CA PRO A 132 5.24 -16.34 -6.44
C PRO A 132 5.02 -16.45 -7.95
N PRO A 133 4.84 -17.67 -8.49
CA PRO A 133 4.57 -17.84 -9.91
C PRO A 133 3.25 -17.16 -10.32
N PRO A 134 3.13 -16.68 -11.57
CA PRO A 134 1.95 -15.96 -12.05
C PRO A 134 0.62 -16.66 -11.79
N ALA A 135 0.59 -17.99 -11.90
CA ALA A 135 -0.60 -18.80 -11.64
C ALA A 135 -1.15 -18.68 -10.20
N GLN A 136 -0.35 -18.19 -9.25
CA GLN A 136 -0.77 -17.99 -7.85
C GLN A 136 -1.15 -16.55 -7.54
N VAL A 137 -0.82 -15.58 -8.40
CA VAL A 137 -0.99 -14.15 -8.13
C VAL A 137 -2.46 -13.81 -7.86
N SER A 138 -3.38 -14.27 -8.71
CA SER A 138 -4.80 -13.96 -8.53
C SER A 138 -5.33 -14.45 -7.18
N ALA A 139 -5.05 -15.69 -6.78
CA ALA A 139 -5.51 -16.23 -5.50
C ALA A 139 -4.89 -15.50 -4.29
N LEU A 140 -3.60 -15.16 -4.37
CA LEU A 140 -2.90 -14.42 -3.32
C LEU A 140 -3.44 -12.98 -3.19
N MET A 141 -3.65 -12.30 -4.31
CA MET A 141 -4.19 -10.95 -4.32
C MET A 141 -5.66 -10.92 -3.86
N ASP A 142 -6.48 -11.90 -4.23
CA ASP A 142 -7.83 -12.05 -3.69
C ASP A 142 -7.82 -12.20 -2.17
N GLY A 143 -6.91 -13.02 -1.65
CA GLY A 143 -6.72 -13.20 -0.22
C GLY A 143 -6.28 -11.90 0.47
N LEU A 144 -5.33 -11.18 -0.13
CA LEU A 144 -4.85 -9.90 0.37
C LEU A 144 -5.97 -8.86 0.39
N MET A 145 -6.75 -8.73 -0.68
CA MET A 145 -7.86 -7.78 -0.77
C MET A 145 -8.97 -8.13 0.23
N ARG A 146 -9.30 -9.40 0.42
CA ARG A 146 -10.25 -9.82 1.46
C ARG A 146 -9.78 -9.42 2.86
N MET A 147 -8.50 -9.64 3.17
CA MET A 147 -7.91 -9.20 4.44
C MET A 147 -7.94 -7.67 4.59
N ALA A 148 -7.56 -6.95 3.55
CA ALA A 148 -7.52 -5.49 3.56
C ALA A 148 -8.92 -4.87 3.72
N ASN A 149 -9.92 -5.44 3.07
CA ASN A 149 -11.31 -4.98 3.11
C ASN A 149 -12.06 -5.42 4.38
N ALA A 150 -11.56 -6.42 5.11
CA ALA A 150 -12.22 -6.88 6.32
C ALA A 150 -12.30 -5.74 7.36
N ARG A 151 -13.52 -5.41 7.77
CA ARG A 151 -13.79 -4.40 8.80
C ARG A 151 -13.70 -4.96 10.21
N GLU A 152 -13.92 -6.25 10.35
CA GLU A 152 -13.89 -6.98 11.61
C GLU A 152 -12.55 -7.68 11.79
N GLY A 153 -11.96 -7.53 12.95
CA GLY A 153 -10.74 -8.21 13.33
C GLY A 153 -9.90 -7.37 14.31
N ASN A 154 -9.31 -8.04 15.28
CA ASN A 154 -8.40 -7.42 16.26
C ASN A 154 -7.01 -7.09 15.69
N VAL A 155 -6.92 -6.73 14.41
CA VAL A 155 -5.67 -6.33 13.80
C VAL A 155 -5.52 -4.82 13.90
N PRO A 156 -4.52 -4.32 14.64
CA PRO A 156 -4.28 -2.89 14.71
C PRO A 156 -4.07 -2.27 13.32
N PRO A 157 -4.59 -1.07 13.03
CA PRO A 157 -4.53 -0.46 11.69
C PRO A 157 -3.13 -0.38 11.10
N LEU A 158 -2.11 -0.06 11.91
CA LEU A 158 -0.72 0.00 11.45
C LEU A 158 -0.17 -1.38 11.06
N VAL A 159 -0.55 -2.43 11.80
CA VAL A 159 -0.18 -3.82 11.46
C VAL A 159 -0.86 -4.22 10.16
N LYS A 160 -2.15 -3.88 10.00
CA LYS A 160 -2.89 -4.14 8.77
C LYS A 160 -2.25 -3.45 7.57
N ALA A 161 -1.90 -2.18 7.70
CA ALA A 161 -1.19 -1.44 6.65
C ALA A 161 0.13 -2.11 6.27
N ALA A 162 0.94 -2.52 7.26
CA ALA A 162 2.20 -3.22 7.01
C ALA A 162 2.00 -4.56 6.28
N LEU A 163 0.96 -5.33 6.64
CA LEU A 163 0.64 -6.59 5.99
C LEU A 163 0.19 -6.40 4.54
N VAL A 164 -0.63 -5.36 4.29
CA VAL A 164 -1.06 -5.01 2.92
C VAL A 164 0.16 -4.61 2.08
N SER A 165 1.02 -3.71 2.59
CA SER A 165 2.25 -3.30 1.90
C SER A 165 3.16 -4.48 1.60
N PHE A 166 3.31 -5.43 2.53
CA PHE A 166 4.08 -6.65 2.32
C PHE A 166 3.47 -7.53 1.21
N GLY A 167 2.14 -7.64 1.18
CA GLY A 167 1.44 -8.45 0.18
C GLY A 167 1.62 -7.94 -1.25
N PHE A 168 1.82 -6.65 -1.46
CA PHE A 168 2.09 -6.08 -2.79
C PHE A 168 3.47 -6.43 -3.37
N VAL A 169 4.32 -7.14 -2.63
CA VAL A 169 5.61 -7.65 -3.13
C VAL A 169 5.44 -8.94 -3.97
N PHE A 170 4.24 -9.44 -4.07
CA PHE A 170 3.94 -10.67 -4.88
C PHE A 170 4.10 -10.49 -6.38
#